data_e6abe3957cfd6b59ea28539c3f23fb15
#
_entry.id   e6abe3957cfd6b59ea28539c3f23fb15
#
_cell.length_a   1.000
_cell.length_b   1.000
_cell.length_c   1.000
_cell.angle_alpha   90.00
_cell.angle_beta   90.00
_cell.angle_gamma   90.00
#
_symmetry.space_group_name_H-M   'P 1'
#
loop_
_entity.id
_entity.type
_entity.pdbx_description
1 polymer ?
#
loop_
_entity_poly.entity_id
_entity_poly.type
_entity_poly.pdbx_seq_one_letter_code
_entity_poly.pdbx_strand_id
1 'polypeptide(L)'
;NLLSTLGHPRWALSMLLARRRHFGNIVGHVSGVSDTGSLSEWTAKQFDPALTWKDVAWIKEMWDGPLIIKGIMTPEDGRAALSCGADAIVISNHGGRQLDGAPAAIQVLPEIKSSLGDTIEVWMDGGIRSGQDVLRALALGADATMIGRSYVYGLGALGEAGVTKALAIIRNELDPVSYTHLRA
;
A
#
# COMPACT_ATOMS: atom_id res chain seq x y z
N ASN A 1 12.54 22.06 -13.87
CA ASN A 1 12.51 20.94 -14.82
C ASN A 1 11.70 21.20 -16.10
N LEU A 2 11.66 22.47 -16.55
CA LEU A 2 10.98 22.86 -17.79
C LEU A 2 11.54 22.09 -19.00
N LEU A 3 12.87 21.94 -19.07
CA LEU A 3 13.55 21.18 -20.12
C LEU A 3 13.15 19.71 -20.18
N SER A 4 12.96 19.08 -19.02
CA SER A 4 12.46 17.70 -18.96
C SER A 4 11.03 17.59 -19.48
N THR A 5 10.16 18.56 -19.15
CA THR A 5 8.78 18.63 -19.64
C THR A 5 8.72 18.82 -21.16
N LEU A 6 9.57 19.66 -21.70
CA LEU A 6 9.67 19.88 -23.15
C LEU A 6 10.17 18.64 -23.92
N GLY A 7 10.98 17.78 -23.27
CA GLY A 7 11.41 16.50 -23.84
C GLY A 7 10.31 15.45 -23.94
N HIS A 8 9.15 15.67 -23.30
CA HIS A 8 8.01 14.73 -23.28
C HIS A 8 6.69 15.41 -23.71
N PRO A 9 6.59 15.88 -24.97
CA PRO A 9 5.48 16.74 -25.40
C PRO A 9 4.10 16.07 -25.30
N ARG A 10 4.00 14.76 -25.54
CA ARG A 10 2.75 14.01 -25.39
C ARG A 10 2.27 13.98 -23.93
N TRP A 11 3.20 13.76 -23.00
CA TRP A 11 2.89 13.80 -21.58
C TRP A 11 2.50 15.20 -21.12
N ALA A 12 3.28 16.22 -21.52
CA ALA A 12 2.99 17.61 -21.21
C ALA A 12 1.60 18.03 -21.72
N LEU A 13 1.26 17.67 -22.96
CA LEU A 13 -0.06 17.95 -23.52
C LEU A 13 -1.18 17.22 -22.77
N SER A 14 -0.99 15.95 -22.42
CA SER A 14 -1.99 15.20 -21.65
C SER A 14 -2.22 15.82 -20.28
N MET A 15 -1.18 16.30 -19.62
CA MET A 15 -1.28 17.00 -18.33
C MET A 15 -1.97 18.37 -18.47
N LEU A 16 -1.70 19.11 -19.53
CA LEU A 16 -2.37 20.39 -19.81
C LEU A 16 -3.85 20.23 -20.12
N LEU A 17 -4.20 19.15 -20.83
CA LEU A 17 -5.59 18.83 -21.17
C LEU A 17 -6.34 18.08 -20.07
N ALA A 18 -5.63 17.61 -19.03
CA ALA A 18 -6.25 16.90 -17.91
C ALA A 18 -7.29 17.77 -17.21
N ARG A 19 -8.54 17.32 -17.20
CA ARG A 19 -9.66 18.00 -16.54
C ARG A 19 -9.62 17.85 -15.03
N ARG A 20 -9.02 16.77 -14.52
CA ARG A 20 -8.94 16.44 -13.08
C ARG A 20 -7.58 16.83 -12.54
N ARG A 21 -7.49 17.99 -11.89
CA ARG A 21 -6.27 18.53 -11.27
C ARG A 21 -6.34 18.62 -9.76
N HIS A 22 -7.36 18.03 -9.17
CA HIS A 22 -7.63 18.07 -7.73
C HIS A 22 -8.06 16.68 -7.24
N PHE A 23 -8.05 16.50 -5.94
CA PHE A 23 -8.48 15.25 -5.31
C PHE A 23 -9.99 15.15 -5.33
N GLY A 24 -10.54 14.50 -6.37
CA GLY A 24 -11.96 14.42 -6.64
C GLY A 24 -12.81 13.77 -5.55
N ASN A 25 -12.18 12.98 -4.67
CA ASN A 25 -12.87 12.37 -3.53
C ASN A 25 -13.04 13.31 -2.33
N ILE A 26 -12.39 14.48 -2.34
CA ILE A 26 -12.39 15.44 -1.23
C ILE A 26 -12.92 16.77 -1.69
N VAL A 27 -12.34 17.32 -2.76
CA VAL A 27 -12.74 18.65 -3.29
C VAL A 27 -14.18 18.58 -3.81
N GLY A 28 -15.03 19.44 -3.27
CA GLY A 28 -16.47 19.46 -3.57
C GLY A 28 -17.35 18.60 -2.65
N HIS A 29 -16.74 17.73 -1.82
CA HIS A 29 -17.46 16.92 -0.82
C HIS A 29 -17.19 17.41 0.62
N VAL A 30 -16.15 18.21 0.81
CA VAL A 30 -15.76 18.75 2.10
C VAL A 30 -15.73 20.27 2.03
N SER A 31 -16.37 20.92 3.01
CA SER A 31 -16.39 22.37 3.12
C SER A 31 -15.00 22.94 3.43
N GLY A 32 -14.62 24.03 2.75
CA GLY A 32 -13.36 24.73 3.00
C GLY A 32 -12.11 24.13 2.32
N VAL A 33 -12.27 23.10 1.48
CA VAL A 33 -11.18 22.51 0.71
C VAL A 33 -11.32 22.88 -0.76
N SER A 34 -10.47 23.78 -1.24
CA SER A 34 -10.48 24.28 -2.63
C SER A 34 -9.16 24.08 -3.37
N ASP A 35 -8.05 23.95 -2.64
CA ASP A 35 -6.70 23.84 -3.18
C ASP A 35 -5.82 22.85 -2.37
N THR A 36 -4.56 22.69 -2.77
CA THR A 36 -3.64 21.77 -2.09
C THR A 36 -3.24 22.22 -0.69
N GLY A 37 -3.25 23.52 -0.39
CA GLY A 37 -2.93 24.06 0.92
C GLY A 37 -4.06 23.76 1.92
N SER A 38 -5.28 24.14 1.59
CA SER A 38 -6.47 23.84 2.39
C SER A 38 -6.73 22.34 2.55
N LEU A 39 -6.40 21.53 1.52
CA LEU A 39 -6.43 20.07 1.62
C LEU A 39 -5.44 19.54 2.65
N SER A 40 -4.20 20.04 2.66
CA SER A 40 -3.18 19.60 3.62
C SER A 40 -3.58 19.92 5.05
N GLU A 41 -4.09 21.13 5.30
CA GLU A 41 -4.59 21.55 6.62
C GLU A 41 -5.80 20.72 7.06
N TRP A 42 -6.76 20.50 6.17
CA TRP A 42 -7.91 19.65 6.45
C TRP A 42 -7.47 18.22 6.79
N THR A 43 -6.58 17.62 5.97
CA THR A 43 -6.08 16.26 6.20
C THR A 43 -5.41 16.14 7.56
N ALA A 44 -4.57 17.12 7.94
CA ALA A 44 -3.91 17.10 9.24
C ALA A 44 -4.91 17.10 10.42
N LYS A 45 -6.05 17.76 10.27
CA LYS A 45 -7.13 17.80 11.27
C LYS A 45 -7.96 16.53 11.36
N GLN A 46 -7.89 15.63 10.33
CA GLN A 46 -8.63 14.36 10.35
C GLN A 46 -7.90 13.26 11.11
N PHE A 47 -6.60 13.40 11.36
CA PHE A 47 -5.86 12.41 12.12
C PHE A 47 -6.14 12.58 13.61
N ASP A 48 -6.76 11.56 14.21
CA ASP A 48 -6.96 11.49 15.65
C ASP A 48 -5.85 10.62 16.28
N PRO A 49 -4.92 11.22 17.05
CA PRO A 49 -3.86 10.47 17.71
C PRO A 49 -4.35 9.65 18.92
N ALA A 50 -5.61 9.81 19.31
CA ALA A 50 -6.20 9.08 20.44
C ALA A 50 -6.80 7.72 20.06
N LEU A 51 -6.77 7.34 18.77
CA LEU A 51 -7.28 6.04 18.31
C LEU A 51 -6.54 4.88 19.00
N THR A 52 -7.31 3.89 19.44
CA THR A 52 -6.85 2.74 20.20
C THR A 52 -7.38 1.42 19.62
N TRP A 53 -6.90 0.29 20.11
CA TRP A 53 -7.43 -1.03 19.75
C TRP A 53 -8.90 -1.22 20.12
N LYS A 54 -9.45 -0.44 21.09
CA LYS A 54 -10.88 -0.45 21.41
C LYS A 54 -11.72 0.11 20.26
N ASP A 55 -11.20 1.12 19.57
CA ASP A 55 -11.87 1.70 18.42
C ASP A 55 -11.88 0.74 17.24
N VAL A 56 -10.81 -0.06 17.08
CA VAL A 56 -10.76 -1.14 16.08
C VAL A 56 -11.81 -2.21 16.39
N ALA A 57 -11.92 -2.65 17.63
CA ALA A 57 -12.93 -3.63 18.04
C ALA A 57 -14.36 -3.09 17.82
N TRP A 58 -14.61 -1.82 18.17
CA TRP A 58 -15.89 -1.16 17.91
C TRP A 58 -16.23 -1.10 16.42
N ILE A 59 -15.24 -0.81 15.54
CA ILE A 59 -15.45 -0.85 14.08
C ILE A 59 -15.84 -2.25 13.63
N LYS A 60 -15.19 -3.29 14.16
CA LYS A 60 -15.52 -4.68 13.81
C LYS A 60 -16.94 -5.08 14.25
N GLU A 61 -17.42 -4.59 15.39
CA GLU A 61 -18.80 -4.79 15.84
C GLU A 61 -19.84 -4.16 14.90
N MET A 62 -19.49 -3.02 14.31
CA MET A 62 -20.38 -2.31 13.38
C MET A 62 -20.27 -2.81 11.93
N TRP A 63 -19.10 -3.38 11.55
CA TRP A 63 -18.79 -3.82 10.19
C TRP A 63 -18.85 -5.35 10.11
N ASP A 64 -19.87 -5.86 9.44
CA ASP A 64 -20.10 -7.30 9.27
C ASP A 64 -19.19 -7.94 8.18
N GLY A 65 -18.37 -7.15 7.51
CA GLY A 65 -17.46 -7.58 6.47
C GLY A 65 -16.02 -7.85 6.97
N PRO A 66 -15.13 -8.24 6.06
CA PRO A 66 -13.71 -8.40 6.36
C PRO A 66 -13.08 -7.10 6.85
N LEU A 67 -12.32 -7.17 7.94
CA LEU A 67 -11.54 -6.07 8.50
C LEU A 67 -10.05 -6.35 8.35
N ILE A 68 -9.34 -5.47 7.64
CA ILE A 68 -7.92 -5.58 7.38
C ILE A 68 -7.19 -4.42 8.05
N ILE A 69 -6.28 -4.72 8.97
CA ILE A 69 -5.51 -3.70 9.70
C ILE A 69 -4.15 -3.51 9.03
N LYS A 70 -3.90 -2.32 8.55
CA LYS A 70 -2.64 -1.98 7.86
C LYS A 70 -1.71 -1.14 8.74
N GLY A 71 -0.41 -1.35 8.59
CA GLY A 71 0.61 -0.60 9.32
C GLY A 71 1.20 -1.40 10.48
N ILE A 72 0.92 -2.68 10.55
CA ILE A 72 1.46 -3.57 11.59
C ILE A 72 2.96 -3.77 11.35
N MET A 73 3.75 -3.50 12.40
CA MET A 73 5.22 -3.59 12.35
C MET A 73 5.82 -4.35 13.53
N THR A 74 4.97 -4.80 14.46
CA THR A 74 5.40 -5.57 15.65
C THR A 74 4.51 -6.81 15.85
N PRO A 75 5.03 -7.88 16.46
CA PRO A 75 4.21 -9.05 16.83
C PRO A 75 3.09 -8.70 17.80
N GLU A 76 3.32 -7.74 18.71
CA GLU A 76 2.35 -7.26 19.69
C GLU A 76 1.12 -6.67 19.01
N ASP A 77 1.33 -5.77 18.05
CA ASP A 77 0.25 -5.16 17.26
C ASP A 77 -0.49 -6.20 16.40
N GLY A 78 0.25 -7.18 15.86
CA GLY A 78 -0.34 -8.32 15.15
C GLY A 78 -1.32 -9.12 16.03
N ARG A 79 -0.91 -9.44 17.25
CA ARG A 79 -1.77 -10.13 18.24
C ARG A 79 -2.95 -9.26 18.68
N ALA A 80 -2.74 -7.96 18.85
CA ALA A 80 -3.82 -7.04 19.18
C ALA A 80 -4.86 -6.95 18.06
N ALA A 81 -4.41 -6.87 16.79
CA ALA A 81 -5.31 -6.89 15.63
C ALA A 81 -6.15 -8.17 15.58
N LEU A 82 -5.52 -9.33 15.77
CA LEU A 82 -6.22 -10.63 15.85
C LEU A 82 -7.26 -10.63 16.98
N SER A 83 -6.89 -10.12 18.18
CA SER A 83 -7.79 -10.06 19.34
C SER A 83 -8.98 -9.13 19.12
N CYS A 84 -8.86 -8.11 18.26
CA CYS A 84 -9.95 -7.23 17.85
C CYS A 84 -10.82 -7.81 16.72
N GLY A 85 -10.55 -9.03 16.26
CA GLY A 85 -11.33 -9.69 15.22
C GLY A 85 -10.96 -9.27 13.80
N ALA A 86 -9.74 -8.80 13.57
CA ALA A 86 -9.24 -8.57 12.22
C ALA A 86 -9.14 -9.89 11.44
N ASP A 87 -9.53 -9.87 10.17
CA ASP A 87 -9.49 -11.02 9.27
C ASP A 87 -8.12 -11.12 8.56
N ALA A 88 -7.44 -9.99 8.38
CA ALA A 88 -6.08 -9.93 7.85
C ALA A 88 -5.31 -8.74 8.43
N ILE A 89 -4.00 -8.84 8.39
CA ILE A 89 -3.11 -7.70 8.66
C ILE A 89 -2.23 -7.40 7.45
N VAL A 90 -1.82 -6.14 7.30
CA VAL A 90 -0.81 -5.74 6.33
C VAL A 90 0.41 -5.23 7.07
N ILE A 91 1.51 -5.96 6.97
CA ILE A 91 2.81 -5.52 7.45
C ILE A 91 3.28 -4.40 6.53
N SER A 92 3.43 -3.19 7.09
CA SER A 92 3.67 -1.99 6.29
C SER A 92 4.25 -0.86 7.11
N ASN A 93 5.40 -0.35 6.70
CA ASN A 93 5.96 0.90 7.19
C ASN A 93 5.49 2.12 6.36
N HIS A 94 4.37 2.00 5.65
CA HIS A 94 3.84 3.02 4.75
C HIS A 94 4.82 3.44 3.63
N GLY A 95 5.71 2.51 3.22
CA GLY A 95 6.75 2.79 2.22
C GLY A 95 7.85 3.75 2.71
N GLY A 96 8.08 3.82 4.02
CA GLY A 96 9.03 4.71 4.67
C GLY A 96 8.63 6.18 4.64
N ARG A 97 7.36 6.51 4.42
CA ARG A 97 6.89 7.90 4.21
C ARG A 97 6.38 8.57 5.48
N GLN A 98 5.99 7.81 6.49
CA GLN A 98 5.49 8.35 7.75
C GLN A 98 6.61 8.51 8.78
N LEU A 99 7.47 7.51 8.91
CA LEU A 99 8.60 7.51 9.81
C LEU A 99 9.84 7.03 9.08
N ASP A 100 10.82 7.92 8.90
CA ASP A 100 12.13 7.56 8.37
C ASP A 100 12.90 6.76 9.42
N GLY A 101 13.66 5.76 8.98
CA GLY A 101 14.40 4.86 9.90
C GLY A 101 13.55 3.74 10.51
N ALA A 102 12.26 3.63 10.20
CA ALA A 102 11.48 2.45 10.56
C ALA A 102 12.04 1.19 9.87
N PRO A 103 11.98 -0.01 10.51
CA PRO A 103 12.39 -1.27 9.88
C PRO A 103 11.69 -1.49 8.55
N ALA A 104 12.34 -2.20 7.63
CA ALA A 104 11.68 -2.62 6.40
C ALA A 104 10.62 -3.70 6.71
N ALA A 105 9.47 -3.65 6.04
CA ALA A 105 8.38 -4.62 6.24
C ALA A 105 8.85 -6.07 6.08
N ILE A 106 9.72 -6.34 5.11
CA ILE A 106 10.29 -7.68 4.88
C ILE A 106 11.15 -8.19 6.04
N GLN A 107 11.75 -7.30 6.84
CA GLN A 107 12.61 -7.69 7.96
C GLN A 107 11.78 -8.17 9.16
N VAL A 108 10.62 -7.59 9.39
CA VAL A 108 9.75 -7.92 10.53
C VAL A 108 8.73 -9.01 10.19
N LEU A 109 8.51 -9.30 8.91
CA LEU A 109 7.56 -10.29 8.44
C LEU A 109 7.73 -11.69 9.07
N PRO A 110 8.93 -12.29 9.12
CA PRO A 110 9.08 -13.65 9.67
C PRO A 110 8.70 -13.73 11.15
N GLU A 111 9.07 -12.73 11.94
CA GLU A 111 8.78 -12.68 13.36
C GLU A 111 7.28 -12.53 13.62
N ILE A 112 6.62 -11.62 12.89
CA ILE A 112 5.18 -11.40 13.00
C ILE A 112 4.41 -12.67 12.57
N LYS A 113 4.75 -13.26 11.41
CA LYS A 113 4.11 -14.50 10.93
C LYS A 113 4.30 -15.64 11.93
N SER A 114 5.51 -15.80 12.47
CA SER A 114 5.80 -16.81 13.50
C SER A 114 4.95 -16.63 14.76
N SER A 115 4.68 -15.38 15.16
CA SER A 115 3.89 -15.10 16.37
C SER A 115 2.38 -15.33 16.19
N LEU A 116 1.89 -15.27 14.95
CA LEU A 116 0.47 -15.40 14.61
C LEU A 116 0.11 -16.78 14.04
N GLY A 117 1.08 -17.50 13.50
CA GLY A 117 0.84 -18.76 12.79
C GLY A 117 -0.08 -18.57 11.59
N ASP A 118 -1.01 -19.50 11.41
CA ASP A 118 -2.01 -19.49 10.33
C ASP A 118 -3.41 -19.05 10.82
N THR A 119 -3.46 -18.33 11.93
CA THR A 119 -4.74 -17.89 12.53
C THR A 119 -5.35 -16.67 11.86
N ILE A 120 -4.54 -15.92 11.09
CA ILE A 120 -4.93 -14.70 10.38
C ILE A 120 -4.09 -14.56 9.12
N GLU A 121 -4.67 -14.03 8.05
CA GLU A 121 -3.89 -13.72 6.85
C GLU A 121 -2.89 -12.60 7.10
N VAL A 122 -1.66 -12.78 6.64
CA VAL A 122 -0.56 -11.81 6.77
C VAL A 122 -0.16 -11.34 5.39
N TRP A 123 -0.51 -10.12 5.07
CA TRP A 123 -0.11 -9.47 3.82
C TRP A 123 1.08 -8.53 4.05
N MET A 124 1.80 -8.21 3.00
CA MET A 124 2.93 -7.28 3.08
C MET A 124 2.90 -6.25 1.97
N ASP A 125 3.22 -5.00 2.29
CA ASP A 125 3.58 -3.98 1.31
C ASP A 125 4.93 -3.33 1.63
N GLY A 126 5.37 -2.47 0.72
CA GLY A 126 6.65 -1.78 0.83
C GLY A 126 7.81 -2.58 0.23
N GLY A 127 8.47 -1.97 -0.74
CA GLY A 127 9.63 -2.56 -1.40
C GLY A 127 9.33 -3.53 -2.55
N ILE A 128 8.10 -3.93 -2.78
CA ILE A 128 7.72 -4.83 -3.87
C ILE A 128 7.81 -4.08 -5.22
N ARG A 129 8.78 -4.48 -6.05
CA ARG A 129 9.09 -3.86 -7.35
C ARG A 129 9.28 -4.87 -8.47
N SER A 130 9.40 -6.15 -8.14
CA SER A 130 9.67 -7.25 -9.07
C SER A 130 8.92 -8.51 -8.65
N GLY A 131 8.80 -9.48 -9.57
CA GLY A 131 8.28 -10.80 -9.23
C GLY A 131 9.13 -11.54 -8.20
N GLN A 132 10.44 -11.30 -8.19
CA GLN A 132 11.34 -11.85 -7.17
C GLN A 132 11.05 -11.30 -5.77
N ASP A 133 10.66 -10.04 -5.64
CA ASP A 133 10.30 -9.47 -4.35
C ASP A 133 9.00 -10.08 -3.82
N VAL A 134 8.03 -10.33 -4.71
CA VAL A 134 6.82 -11.09 -4.38
C VAL A 134 7.18 -12.46 -3.83
N LEU A 135 8.01 -13.22 -4.57
CA LEU A 135 8.42 -14.56 -4.16
C LEU A 135 9.12 -14.56 -2.80
N ARG A 136 10.04 -13.61 -2.56
CA ARG A 136 10.72 -13.49 -1.28
C ARG A 136 9.75 -13.25 -0.13
N ALA A 137 8.77 -12.39 -0.33
CA ALA A 137 7.75 -12.14 0.69
C ALA A 137 6.90 -13.38 0.99
N LEU A 138 6.46 -14.10 -0.06
CA LEU A 138 5.72 -15.35 0.10
C LEU A 138 6.56 -16.43 0.79
N ALA A 139 7.84 -16.59 0.41
CA ALA A 139 8.76 -17.55 1.03
C ALA A 139 9.04 -17.24 2.51
N LEU A 140 8.92 -15.98 2.93
CA LEU A 140 9.07 -15.55 4.32
C LEU A 140 7.74 -15.58 5.11
N GLY A 141 6.67 -16.06 4.50
CA GLY A 141 5.41 -16.34 5.16
C GLY A 141 4.30 -15.31 4.93
N ALA A 142 4.45 -14.39 3.98
CA ALA A 142 3.31 -13.58 3.57
C ALA A 142 2.31 -14.42 2.76
N ASP A 143 1.01 -14.23 3.02
CA ASP A 143 -0.06 -14.87 2.25
C ASP A 143 -0.36 -14.08 0.96
N ALA A 144 -0.10 -12.75 0.97
CA ALA A 144 -0.23 -11.88 -0.20
C ALA A 144 0.72 -10.68 -0.13
N THR A 145 0.93 -10.03 -1.27
CA THR A 145 1.69 -8.79 -1.37
C THR A 145 0.90 -7.68 -2.04
N MET A 146 1.18 -6.44 -1.65
CA MET A 146 0.60 -5.25 -2.25
C MET A 146 1.69 -4.37 -2.85
N ILE A 147 1.36 -3.68 -3.93
CA ILE A 147 2.25 -2.73 -4.59
C ILE A 147 1.68 -1.31 -4.53
N GLY A 148 2.55 -0.31 -4.46
CA GLY A 148 2.20 1.10 -4.52
C GLY A 148 2.90 1.81 -5.68
N ARG A 149 4.11 2.32 -5.43
CA ARG A 149 4.86 3.13 -6.42
C ARG A 149 5.11 2.43 -7.76
N SER A 150 5.22 1.11 -7.77
CA SER A 150 5.48 0.35 -9.01
C SER A 150 4.41 0.60 -10.06
N TYR A 151 3.12 0.53 -9.72
CA TYR A 151 2.06 0.83 -10.68
C TYR A 151 1.83 2.34 -10.87
N VAL A 152 2.05 3.17 -9.82
CA VAL A 152 1.87 4.63 -9.91
C VAL A 152 2.83 5.25 -10.91
N TYR A 153 4.08 4.78 -10.98
CA TYR A 153 5.02 5.22 -12.03
C TYR A 153 4.55 4.80 -13.42
N GLY A 154 4.02 3.60 -13.57
CA GLY A 154 3.38 3.16 -14.81
C GLY A 154 2.22 4.07 -15.22
N LEU A 155 1.33 4.38 -14.26
CA LEU A 155 0.21 5.28 -14.46
C LEU A 155 0.68 6.68 -14.91
N GLY A 156 1.67 7.25 -14.23
CA GLY A 156 2.21 8.57 -14.56
C GLY A 156 2.89 8.62 -15.93
N ALA A 157 3.50 7.53 -16.37
CA ALA A 157 4.22 7.48 -17.64
C ALA A 157 3.30 7.27 -18.86
N LEU A 158 2.36 6.32 -18.78
CA LEU A 158 1.57 5.82 -19.92
C LEU A 158 0.08 5.61 -19.61
N GLY A 159 -0.42 6.10 -18.48
CA GLY A 159 -1.80 5.87 -18.07
C GLY A 159 -2.11 4.40 -17.81
N GLU A 160 -3.29 3.95 -18.22
CA GLU A 160 -3.75 2.55 -18.09
C GLU A 160 -2.77 1.54 -18.68
N ALA A 161 -2.26 1.81 -19.88
CA ALA A 161 -1.27 0.93 -20.53
C ALA A 161 0.00 0.77 -19.70
N GLY A 162 0.43 1.82 -19.00
CA GLY A 162 1.57 1.79 -18.10
C GLY A 162 1.32 0.94 -16.86
N VAL A 163 0.14 1.01 -16.26
CA VAL A 163 -0.27 0.14 -15.15
C VAL A 163 -0.29 -1.32 -15.59
N THR A 164 -0.96 -1.61 -16.70
CA THR A 164 -1.03 -2.95 -17.28
C THR A 164 0.36 -3.53 -17.52
N LYS A 165 1.27 -2.73 -18.08
CA LYS A 165 2.64 -3.16 -18.32
C LYS A 165 3.42 -3.41 -17.03
N ALA A 166 3.27 -2.55 -16.02
CA ALA A 166 3.95 -2.72 -14.73
C ALA A 166 3.51 -4.02 -14.04
N LEU A 167 2.21 -4.32 -14.03
CA LEU A 167 1.66 -5.56 -13.50
C LEU A 167 2.13 -6.78 -14.29
N ALA A 168 2.14 -6.70 -15.63
CA ALA A 168 2.63 -7.77 -16.49
C ALA A 168 4.11 -8.08 -16.27
N ILE A 169 4.96 -7.06 -16.06
CA ILE A 169 6.38 -7.26 -15.73
C ILE A 169 6.53 -8.06 -14.44
N ILE A 170 5.89 -7.62 -13.35
CA ILE A 170 5.96 -8.30 -12.05
C ILE A 170 5.48 -9.74 -12.16
N ARG A 171 4.36 -9.98 -12.85
CA ARG A 171 3.82 -11.31 -13.08
C ARG A 171 4.78 -12.20 -13.88
N ASN A 172 5.29 -11.68 -15.01
CA ASN A 172 6.20 -12.44 -15.88
C ASN A 172 7.54 -12.78 -15.20
N GLU A 173 7.97 -11.98 -14.23
CA GLU A 173 9.14 -12.28 -13.42
C GLU A 173 8.85 -13.31 -12.33
N LEU A 174 7.61 -13.33 -11.81
CA LEU A 174 7.20 -14.30 -10.79
C LEU A 174 7.00 -15.70 -11.39
N ASP A 175 6.33 -15.81 -12.54
CA ASP A 175 5.96 -17.07 -13.20
C ASP A 175 7.18 -18.00 -13.44
N PRO A 176 8.31 -17.58 -14.05
CA PRO A 176 9.46 -18.45 -14.28
C PRO A 176 10.10 -18.96 -12.98
N VAL A 177 10.15 -18.13 -11.96
CA VAL A 177 10.77 -18.49 -10.67
C VAL A 177 9.91 -19.53 -9.95
N SER A 178 8.59 -19.40 -10.01
CA SER A 178 7.68 -20.38 -9.43
C SER A 178 7.77 -21.74 -10.14
N TYR A 179 7.98 -21.76 -11.46
CA TYR A 179 8.15 -23.01 -12.22
C TYR A 179 9.50 -23.69 -11.98
N THR A 180 10.56 -22.92 -11.77
CA THR A 180 11.93 -23.49 -11.66
C THR A 180 12.34 -23.84 -10.24
N HIS A 181 11.76 -23.23 -9.23
CA HIS A 181 12.21 -23.35 -7.85
C HIS A 181 11.17 -23.88 -6.85
N LEU A 182 9.88 -23.86 -7.17
CA LEU A 182 8.81 -24.32 -6.26
C LEU A 182 8.25 -25.72 -6.59
N ARG A 183 8.73 -26.37 -7.65
CA ARG A 183 8.33 -27.73 -8.06
C ARG A 183 9.42 -28.78 -7.85
N ALA A 184 10.49 -28.43 -7.14
CA ALA A 184 11.54 -29.40 -6.78
C ALA A 184 11.30 -29.97 -5.39
#